data_561f2b316fa437367ee9090369d3a199
#
_entry.id   561f2b316fa437367ee9090369d3a199
#
_cell.length_a   1.000
_cell.length_b   1.000
_cell.length_c   1.000
_cell.angle_alpha   90.00
_cell.angle_beta   90.00
_cell.angle_gamma   90.00
#
_symmetry.space_group_name_H-M   'P 1'
#
loop_
_entity.id
_entity.type
_entity.pdbx_description
1 polymer ?
#
loop_
_entity_poly.entity_id
_entity_poly.type
_entity_poly.pdbx_seq_one_letter_code
_entity_poly.pdbx_strand_id
1 'polypeptide(L)'
;MAPYSRYTSDITIAAAGRDWVLHRPAELERLWDSMTESEFTDDERLPYWVELWPASIALADYLARRKDMLGGLCLDMGCGLGLTAMVASSFGAKVIAMDYEFEALVYARKNAVSNNVPQPVWTAMDWRSPAVRAGSCDLVWGGDIMYERRFVGPVMRFIDHVLAPNGRVWMAEPNRDVYQDFRSAVFQKGWKAVKVYTGRLSAVYKQPEQVSVTLWEIMRG
;
A
#
# COMPACT_ATOMS: atom_id res chain seq x y z
N MET A 1 -14.40 20.23 -9.24
CA MET A 1 -13.34 20.28 -8.20
C MET A 1 -13.56 19.06 -7.34
N ALA A 2 -12.53 18.27 -7.10
CA ALA A 2 -12.64 17.12 -6.22
C ALA A 2 -13.09 17.60 -4.82
N PRO A 3 -14.00 16.87 -4.14
CA PRO A 3 -14.54 17.27 -2.86
C PRO A 3 -13.46 17.47 -1.78
N TYR A 4 -12.31 16.81 -1.94
CA TYR A 4 -11.19 16.83 -0.99
C TYR A 4 -10.24 18.03 -1.13
N SER A 5 -10.40 18.90 -2.13
CA SER A 5 -9.49 20.03 -2.38
C SER A 5 -9.56 21.18 -1.36
N ARG A 6 -10.54 21.16 -0.45
CA ARG A 6 -10.78 22.24 0.52
C ARG A 6 -9.91 22.18 1.76
N TYR A 7 -9.29 21.03 2.04
CA TYR A 7 -8.53 20.82 3.27
C TYR A 7 -7.18 20.21 2.88
N THR A 8 -6.10 20.87 3.21
CA THR A 8 -4.74 20.34 3.00
C THR A 8 -4.07 20.16 4.36
N SER A 9 -3.46 19.01 4.56
CA SER A 9 -2.68 18.71 5.75
C SER A 9 -1.42 17.98 5.31
N ASP A 10 -0.31 18.72 5.21
CA ASP A 10 0.98 18.12 4.88
C ASP A 10 1.56 17.46 6.14
N ILE A 11 2.17 16.29 5.96
CA ILE A 11 2.86 15.58 7.03
C ILE A 11 4.31 15.31 6.65
N THR A 12 5.20 15.29 7.64
CA THR A 12 6.58 14.85 7.46
C THR A 12 6.80 13.57 8.25
N ILE A 13 7.33 12.55 7.57
CA ILE A 13 7.54 11.22 8.12
C ILE A 13 8.98 10.79 7.93
N ALA A 14 9.60 10.33 9.02
CA ALA A 14 10.89 9.64 8.96
C ALA A 14 10.68 8.18 8.59
N ALA A 15 11.19 7.74 7.44
CA ALA A 15 11.16 6.36 6.98
C ALA A 15 12.31 6.10 6.01
N ALA A 16 12.79 4.87 5.93
CA ALA A 16 13.85 4.47 4.99
C ALA A 16 15.12 5.33 5.07
N GLY A 17 15.43 5.83 6.28
CA GLY A 17 16.65 6.61 6.55
C GLY A 17 16.60 8.07 6.13
N ARG A 18 15.43 8.62 5.78
CA ARG A 18 15.25 10.05 5.48
C ARG A 18 13.84 10.53 5.84
N ASP A 19 13.65 11.84 5.83
CA ASP A 19 12.33 12.46 5.94
C ASP A 19 11.63 12.52 4.58
N TRP A 20 10.31 12.29 4.61
CA TRP A 20 9.40 12.34 3.46
C TRP A 20 8.31 13.35 3.75
N VAL A 21 8.13 14.30 2.83
CA VAL A 21 7.01 15.25 2.88
C VAL A 21 5.86 14.68 2.05
N LEU A 22 4.72 14.46 2.71
CA LEU A 22 3.52 13.94 2.06
C LEU A 22 2.41 14.98 2.10
N HIS A 23 2.00 15.41 0.94
CA HIS A 23 0.79 16.22 0.75
C HIS A 23 -0.41 15.30 0.75
N ARG A 24 -1.45 15.67 1.46
CA ARG A 24 -2.75 14.99 1.48
C ARG A 24 -3.89 16.00 1.56
N PRO A 25 -5.13 15.65 1.14
CA PRO A 25 -6.23 16.64 1.09
C PRO A 25 -6.69 17.06 2.47
N ALA A 26 -6.73 16.13 3.43
CA ALA A 26 -7.19 16.37 4.80
C ALA A 26 -6.87 15.18 5.71
N GLU A 27 -7.22 15.31 7.01
CA GLU A 27 -7.31 14.17 7.92
C GLU A 27 -8.58 13.35 7.63
N LEU A 28 -8.50 12.03 7.75
CA LEU A 28 -9.60 11.11 7.45
C LEU A 28 -10.90 11.46 8.21
N GLU A 29 -10.79 11.82 9.50
CA GLU A 29 -11.93 12.22 10.33
C GLU A 29 -12.70 13.41 9.73
N ARG A 30 -11.97 14.44 9.26
CA ARG A 30 -12.59 15.61 8.62
C ARG A 30 -13.30 15.30 7.31
N LEU A 31 -12.74 14.36 6.54
CA LEU A 31 -13.36 13.91 5.31
C LEU A 31 -14.62 13.09 5.61
N TRP A 32 -14.55 12.24 6.61
CA TRP A 32 -15.69 11.43 7.07
C TRP A 32 -16.87 12.31 7.49
N ASP A 33 -16.61 13.34 8.31
CA ASP A 33 -17.64 14.29 8.76
C ASP A 33 -18.24 15.10 7.60
N SER A 34 -17.55 15.23 6.49
CA SER A 34 -18.01 15.96 5.30
C SER A 34 -18.73 15.10 4.27
N MET A 35 -18.73 13.77 4.41
CA MET A 35 -19.39 12.85 3.46
C MET A 35 -20.89 12.85 3.64
N THR A 36 -21.61 12.83 2.53
CA THR A 36 -23.07 12.70 2.49
C THR A 36 -23.50 11.23 2.53
N GLU A 37 -24.75 10.94 2.97
CA GLU A 37 -25.28 9.56 2.99
C GLU A 37 -25.19 8.85 1.62
N SER A 38 -25.31 9.59 0.52
CA SER A 38 -25.20 9.01 -0.83
C SER A 38 -23.79 8.57 -1.21
N GLU A 39 -22.76 9.17 -0.62
CA GLU A 39 -21.35 8.80 -0.84
C GLU A 39 -20.96 7.52 -0.07
N PHE A 40 -21.73 7.17 0.99
CA PHE A 40 -21.56 5.91 1.73
C PHE A 40 -22.13 4.68 1.01
N THR A 41 -23.06 4.85 0.05
CA THR A 41 -23.81 3.72 -0.52
C THR A 41 -23.16 3.06 -1.72
N ASP A 42 -22.25 3.71 -2.41
CA ASP A 42 -21.56 3.17 -3.57
C ASP A 42 -20.23 2.51 -3.19
N ASP A 43 -20.26 1.20 -2.94
CA ASP A 43 -19.10 0.32 -2.71
C ASP A 43 -18.27 0.66 -1.45
N GLU A 44 -18.89 1.37 -0.45
CA GLU A 44 -18.24 1.82 0.80
C GLU A 44 -16.87 2.47 0.56
N ARG A 45 -16.79 3.38 -0.41
CA ARG A 45 -15.57 4.08 -0.80
C ARG A 45 -15.13 5.08 0.26
N LEU A 46 -14.69 4.57 1.39
CA LEU A 46 -14.09 5.40 2.42
C LEU A 46 -12.70 5.86 1.96
N PRO A 47 -12.36 7.14 2.15
CA PRO A 47 -11.12 7.71 1.65
C PRO A 47 -9.90 7.29 2.48
N TYR A 48 -9.74 6.00 2.76
CA TYR A 48 -8.63 5.46 3.56
C TYR A 48 -7.24 5.82 3.00
N TRP A 49 -7.15 6.10 1.71
CA TRP A 49 -5.92 6.48 1.03
C TRP A 49 -5.32 7.81 1.48
N VAL A 50 -6.11 8.68 2.14
CA VAL A 50 -5.63 9.98 2.65
C VAL A 50 -4.74 9.84 3.88
N GLU A 51 -4.80 8.69 4.55
CA GLU A 51 -3.98 8.42 5.73
C GLU A 51 -2.73 7.61 5.41
N LEU A 52 -1.67 7.90 6.16
CA LEU A 52 -0.47 7.09 6.13
C LEU A 52 -0.54 6.05 7.24
N TRP A 53 -0.81 4.83 6.84
CA TRP A 53 -0.96 3.71 7.75
C TRP A 53 0.39 3.21 8.29
N PRO A 54 0.51 2.84 9.58
CA PRO A 54 1.77 2.35 10.17
C PRO A 54 2.39 1.18 9.42
N ALA A 55 1.57 0.31 8.84
CA ALA A 55 2.04 -0.81 8.02
C ALA A 55 2.83 -0.35 6.79
N SER A 56 2.43 0.77 6.16
CA SER A 56 3.17 1.36 5.03
C SER A 56 4.53 1.93 5.45
N ILE A 57 4.65 2.48 6.67
CA ILE A 57 5.93 2.95 7.21
C ILE A 57 6.88 1.77 7.46
N ALA A 58 6.39 0.71 8.13
CA ALA A 58 7.18 -0.50 8.35
C ALA A 58 7.66 -1.13 7.03
N LEU A 59 6.77 -1.14 6.03
CA LEU A 59 7.08 -1.67 4.70
C LEU A 59 8.11 -0.79 3.97
N ALA A 60 8.02 0.53 4.07
CA ALA A 60 9.01 1.46 3.54
C ALA A 60 10.41 1.21 4.13
N ASP A 61 10.51 1.04 5.44
CA ASP A 61 11.76 0.68 6.12
C ASP A 61 12.28 -0.68 5.70
N TYR A 62 11.39 -1.64 5.46
CA TYR A 62 11.77 -2.98 5.02
C TYR A 62 12.26 -2.97 3.57
N LEU A 63 11.61 -2.23 2.67
CA LEU A 63 12.06 -2.02 1.28
C LEU A 63 13.48 -1.43 1.25
N ALA A 64 13.77 -0.45 2.08
CA ALA A 64 15.11 0.16 2.17
C ALA A 64 16.17 -0.85 2.64
N ARG A 65 15.86 -1.69 3.63
CA ARG A 65 16.76 -2.76 4.10
C ARG A 65 16.98 -3.86 3.08
N ARG A 66 15.99 -4.11 2.22
CA ARG A 66 16.02 -5.17 1.20
C ARG A 66 16.07 -4.59 -0.22
N LYS A 67 16.74 -3.44 -0.38
CA LYS A 67 16.92 -2.79 -1.70
C LYS A 67 17.61 -3.68 -2.73
N ASP A 68 18.38 -4.68 -2.28
CA ASP A 68 18.96 -5.74 -3.11
C ASP A 68 17.91 -6.56 -3.88
N MET A 69 16.67 -6.61 -3.40
CA MET A 69 15.55 -7.33 -4.01
C MET A 69 14.76 -6.49 -5.04
N LEU A 70 15.12 -5.23 -5.25
CA LEU A 70 14.39 -4.29 -6.11
C LEU A 70 14.85 -4.29 -7.58
N GLY A 71 15.55 -5.34 -8.02
CA GLY A 71 16.20 -5.39 -9.36
C GLY A 71 15.26 -5.64 -10.55
N GLY A 72 14.06 -6.14 -10.34
CA GLY A 72 13.07 -6.49 -11.37
C GLY A 72 11.92 -5.50 -11.49
N LEU A 73 10.82 -5.94 -12.10
CA LEU A 73 9.56 -5.19 -12.10
C LEU A 73 8.87 -5.35 -10.76
N CYS A 74 8.61 -4.24 -10.10
CA CYS A 74 7.95 -4.17 -8.81
C CYS A 74 6.52 -3.63 -8.94
N LEU A 75 5.62 -4.06 -8.06
CA LEU A 75 4.25 -3.59 -8.02
C LEU A 75 3.83 -3.25 -6.58
N ASP A 76 3.37 -2.02 -6.39
CA ASP A 76 2.79 -1.50 -5.15
C ASP A 76 1.26 -1.55 -5.23
N MET A 77 0.62 -2.41 -4.42
CA MET A 77 -0.84 -2.57 -4.39
C MET A 77 -1.48 -1.67 -3.35
N GLY A 78 -2.40 -0.80 -3.77
CA GLY A 78 -3.04 0.16 -2.87
C GLY A 78 -2.02 1.17 -2.34
N CYS A 79 -1.34 1.86 -3.25
CA CYS A 79 -0.20 2.72 -2.90
C CYS A 79 -0.57 3.98 -2.11
N GLY A 80 -1.85 4.36 -2.07
CA GLY A 80 -2.34 5.54 -1.34
C GLY A 80 -1.53 6.80 -1.67
N LEU A 81 -0.95 7.42 -0.64
CA LEU A 81 -0.09 8.60 -0.78
C LEU A 81 1.28 8.34 -1.43
N GLY A 82 1.60 7.09 -1.76
CA GLY A 82 2.75 6.71 -2.56
C GLY A 82 4.07 6.51 -1.81
N LEU A 83 4.08 6.45 -0.48
CA LEU A 83 5.33 6.36 0.31
C LEU A 83 6.20 5.16 -0.11
N THR A 84 5.63 3.95 -0.14
CA THR A 84 6.36 2.72 -0.45
C THR A 84 6.88 2.69 -1.88
N ALA A 85 6.08 3.17 -2.85
CA ALA A 85 6.49 3.31 -4.24
C ALA A 85 7.63 4.32 -4.40
N MET A 86 7.56 5.46 -3.72
CA MET A 86 8.62 6.48 -3.73
C MET A 86 9.91 5.97 -3.12
N VAL A 87 9.83 5.26 -1.99
CA VAL A 87 11.00 4.65 -1.34
C VAL A 87 11.68 3.68 -2.30
N ALA A 88 10.95 2.75 -2.90
CA ALA A 88 11.52 1.80 -3.86
C ALA A 88 12.12 2.51 -5.08
N SER A 89 11.43 3.50 -5.64
CA SER A 89 11.93 4.29 -6.78
C SER A 89 13.20 5.08 -6.46
N SER A 90 13.35 5.55 -5.21
CA SER A 90 14.57 6.26 -4.78
C SER A 90 15.81 5.36 -4.79
N PHE A 91 15.64 4.04 -4.75
CA PHE A 91 16.69 3.03 -4.91
C PHE A 91 16.82 2.53 -6.35
N GLY A 92 16.13 3.16 -7.31
CA GLY A 92 16.21 2.81 -8.73
C GLY A 92 15.29 1.67 -9.19
N ALA A 93 14.33 1.26 -8.35
CA ALA A 93 13.36 0.23 -8.72
C ALA A 93 12.44 0.69 -9.86
N LYS A 94 12.05 -0.24 -10.73
CA LYS A 94 10.99 -0.05 -11.73
C LYS A 94 9.65 -0.40 -11.07
N VAL A 95 8.89 0.60 -10.64
CA VAL A 95 7.67 0.41 -9.87
C VAL A 95 6.42 0.76 -10.67
N ILE A 96 5.47 -0.15 -10.72
CA ILE A 96 4.06 0.15 -11.01
C ILE A 96 3.39 0.36 -9.65
N ALA A 97 2.87 1.55 -9.42
CA ALA A 97 2.14 1.89 -8.21
C ALA A 97 0.65 2.04 -8.56
N MET A 98 -0.17 1.17 -7.99
CA MET A 98 -1.60 1.16 -8.28
C MET A 98 -2.43 1.53 -7.07
N ASP A 99 -3.51 2.24 -7.34
CA ASP A 99 -4.58 2.45 -6.39
C ASP A 99 -5.93 2.41 -7.13
N TYR A 100 -6.98 2.09 -6.40
CA TYR A 100 -8.34 2.14 -6.93
C TYR A 100 -8.81 3.59 -7.10
N GLU A 101 -8.43 4.46 -6.16
CA GLU A 101 -8.80 5.86 -6.16
C GLU A 101 -7.83 6.68 -7.00
N PHE A 102 -8.35 7.27 -8.08
CA PHE A 102 -7.54 8.12 -8.97
C PHE A 102 -6.93 9.32 -8.25
N GLU A 103 -7.65 9.89 -7.28
CA GLU A 103 -7.15 11.02 -6.49
C GLU A 103 -5.95 10.65 -5.61
N ALA A 104 -5.88 9.43 -5.09
CA ALA A 104 -4.69 8.94 -4.40
C ALA A 104 -3.44 9.08 -5.29
N LEU A 105 -3.55 8.69 -6.55
CA LEU A 105 -2.44 8.77 -7.51
C LEU A 105 -2.04 10.20 -7.86
N VAL A 106 -2.99 11.15 -7.88
CA VAL A 106 -2.69 12.57 -8.06
C VAL A 106 -1.80 13.07 -6.92
N TYR A 107 -2.16 12.73 -5.67
CA TYR A 107 -1.35 13.08 -4.50
C TYR A 107 -0.03 12.33 -4.45
N ALA A 108 -0.01 11.03 -4.74
CA ALA A 108 1.21 10.23 -4.80
C ALA A 108 2.23 10.80 -5.81
N ARG A 109 1.75 11.19 -7.00
CA ARG A 109 2.59 11.84 -8.01
C ARG A 109 3.14 13.18 -7.52
N LYS A 110 2.32 14.02 -6.89
CA LYS A 110 2.75 15.28 -6.27
C LYS A 110 3.81 15.03 -5.21
N ASN A 111 3.60 14.02 -4.36
CA ASN A 111 4.52 13.63 -3.30
C ASN A 111 5.89 13.20 -3.87
N ALA A 112 5.90 12.42 -4.96
CA ALA A 112 7.15 12.03 -5.60
C ALA A 112 7.92 13.26 -6.16
N VAL A 113 7.23 14.24 -6.73
CA VAL A 113 7.86 15.51 -7.14
C VAL A 113 8.46 16.25 -5.95
N SER A 114 7.69 16.45 -4.88
CA SER A 114 8.12 17.20 -3.69
C SER A 114 9.30 16.54 -2.96
N ASN A 115 9.43 15.21 -3.05
CA ASN A 115 10.54 14.47 -2.45
C ASN A 115 11.72 14.26 -3.41
N ASN A 116 11.65 14.81 -4.62
CA ASN A 116 12.68 14.71 -5.66
C ASN A 116 13.12 13.27 -5.94
N VAL A 117 12.15 12.37 -6.17
CA VAL A 117 12.41 10.97 -6.52
C VAL A 117 11.93 10.65 -7.95
N PRO A 118 12.52 9.64 -8.62
CA PRO A 118 12.03 9.16 -9.91
C PRO A 118 10.55 8.75 -9.80
N GLN A 119 9.78 9.10 -10.83
CA GLN A 119 8.34 8.80 -10.84
C GLN A 119 8.09 7.30 -11.08
N PRO A 120 7.39 6.59 -10.18
CA PRO A 120 6.73 5.33 -10.51
C PRO A 120 5.74 5.47 -11.68
N VAL A 121 5.35 4.34 -12.25
CA VAL A 121 4.19 4.30 -13.16
C VAL A 121 2.93 4.29 -12.30
N TRP A 122 2.28 5.45 -12.18
CA TRP A 122 1.03 5.59 -11.41
C TRP A 122 -0.15 5.09 -12.22
N THR A 123 -0.92 4.14 -11.71
CA THR A 123 -1.97 3.44 -12.46
C THR A 123 -3.24 3.29 -11.64
N ALA A 124 -4.34 3.92 -12.09
CA ALA A 124 -5.65 3.65 -11.52
C ALA A 124 -6.09 2.24 -11.94
N MET A 125 -6.24 1.33 -11.00
CA MET A 125 -6.51 -0.08 -11.29
C MET A 125 -7.24 -0.75 -10.14
N ASP A 126 -8.23 -1.54 -10.50
CA ASP A 126 -8.89 -2.46 -9.59
C ASP A 126 -8.19 -3.82 -9.64
N TRP A 127 -7.81 -4.39 -8.49
CA TRP A 127 -7.27 -5.76 -8.42
C TRP A 127 -8.25 -6.84 -8.89
N ARG A 128 -9.55 -6.52 -8.98
CA ARG A 128 -10.56 -7.42 -9.59
C ARG A 128 -10.41 -7.50 -11.11
N SER A 129 -9.78 -6.51 -11.73
CA SER A 129 -9.60 -6.37 -13.19
C SER A 129 -8.15 -5.98 -13.52
N PRO A 130 -7.20 -6.92 -13.39
CA PRO A 130 -5.78 -6.61 -13.55
C PRO A 130 -5.45 -6.18 -14.99
N ALA A 131 -4.79 -5.00 -15.13
CA ALA A 131 -4.25 -4.49 -16.38
C ALA A 131 -2.72 -4.67 -16.49
N VAL A 132 -2.11 -5.40 -15.56
CA VAL A 132 -0.70 -5.77 -15.57
C VAL A 132 -0.54 -7.13 -16.22
N ARG A 133 0.51 -7.28 -17.03
CA ARG A 133 0.81 -8.55 -17.70
C ARG A 133 0.97 -9.69 -16.69
N ALA A 134 0.38 -10.84 -16.99
CA ALA A 134 0.50 -12.03 -16.17
C ALA A 134 1.96 -12.44 -15.98
N GLY A 135 2.30 -12.82 -14.75
CA GLY A 135 3.62 -13.34 -14.40
C GLY A 135 4.79 -12.38 -14.61
N SER A 136 4.55 -11.07 -14.60
CA SER A 136 5.59 -10.08 -14.94
C SER A 136 6.25 -9.39 -13.75
N CYS A 137 5.68 -9.48 -12.54
CA CYS A 137 6.19 -8.78 -11.37
C CYS A 137 7.10 -9.70 -10.54
N ASP A 138 8.34 -9.29 -10.35
CA ASP A 138 9.32 -10.02 -9.54
C ASP A 138 9.09 -9.79 -8.05
N LEU A 139 8.59 -8.61 -7.69
CA LEU A 139 8.22 -8.25 -6.33
C LEU A 139 6.90 -7.50 -6.31
N VAL A 140 5.99 -7.95 -5.46
CA VAL A 140 4.70 -7.30 -5.20
C VAL A 140 4.63 -6.94 -3.72
N TRP A 141 4.08 -5.78 -3.37
CA TRP A 141 3.84 -5.46 -1.97
C TRP A 141 2.52 -4.72 -1.75
N GLY A 142 2.08 -4.71 -0.48
CA GLY A 142 0.93 -3.96 -0.03
C GLY A 142 1.01 -3.67 1.47
N GLY A 143 0.68 -2.45 1.86
CA GLY A 143 0.66 -1.99 3.25
C GLY A 143 -0.77 -1.71 3.71
N ASP A 144 -1.28 -2.52 4.65
CA ASP A 144 -2.64 -2.43 5.23
C ASP A 144 -3.80 -2.48 4.22
N ILE A 145 -3.62 -3.21 3.11
CA ILE A 145 -4.65 -3.32 2.06
C ILE A 145 -5.72 -4.37 2.37
N MET A 146 -5.51 -5.22 3.40
CA MET A 146 -6.40 -6.30 3.77
C MET A 146 -7.24 -5.91 4.99
N TYR A 147 -8.17 -4.98 4.84
CA TYR A 147 -9.03 -4.51 5.92
C TYR A 147 -10.44 -5.10 5.91
N GLU A 148 -10.85 -5.76 4.81
CA GLU A 148 -12.14 -6.44 4.68
C GLU A 148 -12.00 -7.87 4.13
N ARG A 149 -12.80 -8.80 4.68
CA ARG A 149 -12.78 -10.23 4.25
C ARG A 149 -13.11 -10.42 2.76
N ARG A 150 -13.96 -9.55 2.19
CA ARG A 150 -14.34 -9.61 0.77
C ARG A 150 -13.15 -9.42 -0.17
N PHE A 151 -12.06 -8.80 0.29
CA PHE A 151 -10.86 -8.57 -0.52
C PHE A 151 -9.91 -9.76 -0.59
N VAL A 152 -10.00 -10.73 0.32
CA VAL A 152 -9.09 -11.89 0.37
C VAL A 152 -9.02 -12.62 -0.97
N GLY A 153 -10.16 -13.02 -1.52
CA GLY A 153 -10.21 -13.72 -2.79
C GLY A 153 -9.70 -12.90 -3.99
N PRO A 154 -10.22 -11.67 -4.20
CA PRO A 154 -9.72 -10.78 -5.26
C PRO A 154 -8.22 -10.52 -5.19
N VAL A 155 -7.69 -10.15 -4.03
CA VAL A 155 -6.26 -9.87 -3.85
C VAL A 155 -5.41 -11.11 -4.13
N MET A 156 -5.81 -12.29 -3.65
CA MET A 156 -5.10 -13.53 -3.95
C MET A 156 -5.08 -13.86 -5.45
N ARG A 157 -6.21 -13.65 -6.16
CA ARG A 157 -6.25 -13.84 -7.63
C ARG A 157 -5.37 -12.84 -8.36
N PHE A 158 -5.39 -11.59 -7.93
CA PHE A 158 -4.55 -10.54 -8.49
C PHE A 158 -3.05 -10.87 -8.33
N ILE A 159 -2.62 -11.20 -7.12
CA ILE A 159 -1.23 -11.60 -6.84
C ILE A 159 -0.83 -12.80 -7.70
N ASP A 160 -1.67 -13.83 -7.76
CA ASP A 160 -1.39 -15.02 -8.57
C ASP A 160 -1.25 -14.71 -10.07
N HIS A 161 -2.06 -13.76 -10.56
CA HIS A 161 -1.97 -13.32 -11.94
C HIS A 161 -0.67 -12.56 -12.24
N VAL A 162 -0.28 -11.59 -11.41
CA VAL A 162 0.84 -10.68 -11.73
C VAL A 162 2.20 -11.23 -11.34
N LEU A 163 2.28 -12.11 -10.34
CA LEU A 163 3.54 -12.56 -9.75
C LEU A 163 4.31 -13.49 -10.71
N ALA A 164 5.56 -13.14 -10.97
CA ALA A 164 6.49 -13.99 -11.71
C ALA A 164 6.69 -15.36 -11.03
N PRO A 165 7.12 -16.41 -11.75
CA PRO A 165 7.29 -17.75 -11.18
C PRO A 165 8.14 -17.80 -9.90
N ASN A 166 9.24 -17.03 -9.85
CA ASN A 166 10.13 -16.91 -8.69
C ASN A 166 9.91 -15.61 -7.92
N GLY A 167 8.81 -14.91 -8.17
CA GLY A 167 8.48 -13.64 -7.55
C GLY A 167 8.16 -13.78 -6.06
N ARG A 168 8.22 -12.67 -5.36
CA ARG A 168 7.91 -12.57 -3.93
C ARG A 168 6.83 -11.54 -3.66
N VAL A 169 6.12 -11.74 -2.57
CA VAL A 169 5.11 -10.78 -2.11
C VAL A 169 5.46 -10.36 -0.70
N TRP A 170 5.43 -9.05 -0.43
CA TRP A 170 5.58 -8.50 0.91
C TRP A 170 4.28 -7.82 1.34
N MET A 171 3.68 -8.35 2.40
CA MET A 171 2.43 -7.82 2.95
C MET A 171 2.68 -7.34 4.37
N ALA A 172 2.43 -6.06 4.61
CA ALA A 172 2.49 -5.47 5.94
C ALA A 172 1.08 -5.21 6.48
N GLU A 173 0.84 -5.59 7.73
CA GLU A 173 -0.49 -5.53 8.33
C GLU A 173 -0.45 -5.23 9.84
N PRO A 174 -1.48 -4.56 10.38
CA PRO A 174 -1.55 -4.19 11.79
C PRO A 174 -2.21 -5.29 12.67
N ASN A 175 -2.00 -6.57 12.35
CA ASN A 175 -2.55 -7.74 13.06
C ASN A 175 -4.10 -7.79 13.10
N ARG A 176 -4.76 -7.45 11.99
CA ARG A 176 -6.22 -7.59 11.86
C ARG A 176 -6.64 -9.05 11.71
N ASP A 177 -7.82 -9.41 12.22
CA ASP A 177 -8.36 -10.78 12.12
C ASP A 177 -8.50 -11.26 10.67
N VAL A 178 -8.90 -10.37 9.76
CA VAL A 178 -9.03 -10.69 8.33
C VAL A 178 -7.72 -11.21 7.71
N TYR A 179 -6.59 -10.87 8.30
CA TYR A 179 -5.30 -11.34 7.81
C TYR A 179 -5.09 -12.85 8.05
N GLN A 180 -5.76 -13.43 9.03
CA GLN A 180 -5.78 -14.89 9.23
C GLN A 180 -6.48 -15.60 8.07
N ASP A 181 -7.58 -15.03 7.55
CA ASP A 181 -8.29 -15.55 6.39
C ASP A 181 -7.40 -15.47 5.12
N PHE A 182 -6.69 -14.35 4.95
CA PHE A 182 -5.73 -14.19 3.86
C PHE A 182 -4.60 -15.23 3.92
N ARG A 183 -3.99 -15.43 5.08
CA ARG A 183 -2.95 -16.44 5.26
C ARG A 183 -3.48 -17.85 5.00
N SER A 184 -4.70 -18.15 5.42
CA SER A 184 -5.34 -19.42 5.13
C SER A 184 -5.50 -19.63 3.63
N ALA A 185 -5.90 -18.60 2.88
CA ALA A 185 -5.99 -18.66 1.43
C ALA A 185 -4.61 -18.87 0.75
N VAL A 186 -3.54 -18.26 1.29
CA VAL A 186 -2.16 -18.47 0.85
C VAL A 186 -1.77 -19.95 1.01
N PHE A 187 -2.02 -20.54 2.18
CA PHE A 187 -1.69 -21.94 2.45
C PHE A 187 -2.55 -22.92 1.63
N GLN A 188 -3.84 -22.64 1.44
CA GLN A 188 -4.71 -23.44 0.59
C GLN A 188 -4.25 -23.50 -0.87
N LYS A 189 -3.56 -22.46 -1.35
CA LYS A 189 -2.92 -22.45 -2.67
C LYS A 189 -1.58 -23.22 -2.72
N GLY A 190 -1.12 -23.78 -1.61
CA GLY A 190 0.19 -24.42 -1.52
C GLY A 190 1.35 -23.42 -1.44
N TRP A 191 1.06 -22.14 -1.18
CA TRP A 191 2.08 -21.11 -1.05
C TRP A 191 2.61 -21.04 0.39
N LYS A 192 3.77 -20.44 0.57
CA LYS A 192 4.41 -20.25 1.87
C LYS A 192 4.30 -18.79 2.31
N ALA A 193 4.05 -18.57 3.59
CA ALA A 193 4.11 -17.25 4.22
C ALA A 193 5.08 -17.32 5.41
N VAL A 194 6.09 -16.47 5.39
CA VAL A 194 7.11 -16.38 6.45
C VAL A 194 7.05 -14.99 7.07
N LYS A 195 7.01 -14.93 8.39
CA LYS A 195 7.08 -13.67 9.12
C LYS A 195 8.53 -13.15 9.06
N VAL A 196 8.72 -11.97 8.45
CA VAL A 196 10.06 -11.37 8.25
C VAL A 196 10.31 -10.14 9.11
N TYR A 197 9.25 -9.57 9.68
CA TYR A 197 9.35 -8.45 10.62
C TYR A 197 8.13 -8.41 11.54
N THR A 198 8.35 -7.96 12.77
CA THR A 198 7.30 -7.55 13.72
C THR A 198 7.83 -6.39 14.53
N GLY A 199 7.04 -5.34 14.70
CA GLY A 199 7.40 -4.16 15.47
C GLY A 199 6.19 -3.37 15.91
N ARG A 200 6.43 -2.37 16.75
CA ARG A 200 5.42 -1.37 17.13
C ARG A 200 5.81 -0.04 16.54
N LEU A 201 4.86 0.64 15.95
CA LEU A 201 5.02 1.95 15.31
C LEU A 201 3.98 2.91 15.87
N SER A 202 4.38 4.15 16.05
CA SER A 202 3.44 5.21 16.38
C SER A 202 2.52 5.47 15.21
N ALA A 203 1.23 5.62 15.48
CA ALA A 203 0.29 6.08 14.49
C ALA A 203 0.55 7.56 14.16
N VAL A 204 0.37 7.93 12.91
CA VAL A 204 0.54 9.32 12.43
C VAL A 204 -0.71 10.16 12.71
N TYR A 205 -1.82 9.52 12.97
CA TYR A 205 -3.13 10.11 13.24
C TYR A 205 -3.59 9.72 14.66
N LYS A 206 -4.65 10.36 15.16
CA LYS A 206 -5.21 10.16 16.51
C LYS A 206 -5.76 8.74 16.71
N GLN A 207 -4.87 7.80 16.91
CA GLN A 207 -5.21 6.41 17.26
C GLN A 207 -4.30 5.93 18.39
N PRO A 208 -4.48 4.70 18.94
CA PRO A 208 -3.66 4.24 20.05
C PRO A 208 -2.18 4.50 19.80
N GLU A 209 -1.47 4.95 20.84
CA GLU A 209 -0.10 5.48 20.77
C GLU A 209 0.89 4.60 19.99
N GLN A 210 0.61 3.29 19.90
CA GLN A 210 1.42 2.35 19.12
C GLN A 210 0.58 1.26 18.49
N VAL A 211 0.82 1.02 17.20
CA VAL A 211 0.21 -0.07 16.42
C VAL A 211 1.24 -1.17 16.22
N SER A 212 0.87 -2.41 16.54
CA SER A 212 1.69 -3.58 16.24
C SER A 212 1.57 -3.93 14.76
N VAL A 213 2.69 -4.00 14.06
CA VAL A 213 2.74 -4.31 12.62
C VAL A 213 3.54 -5.59 12.40
N THR A 214 3.01 -6.48 11.59
CA THR A 214 3.71 -7.68 11.10
C THR A 214 3.90 -7.58 9.59
N LEU A 215 5.08 -7.97 9.10
CA LEU A 215 5.37 -8.08 7.68
C LEU A 215 5.63 -9.55 7.32
N TRP A 216 4.96 -9.99 6.28
CA TRP A 216 5.02 -11.34 5.77
C TRP A 216 5.68 -11.35 4.38
N GLU A 217 6.62 -12.25 4.19
CA GLU A 217 7.10 -12.64 2.86
C GLU A 217 6.33 -13.88 2.40
N ILE A 218 5.72 -13.78 1.21
CA ILE A 218 4.87 -14.81 0.63
C ILE A 218 5.49 -15.21 -0.72
N MET A 219 5.52 -16.51 -0.98
CA MET A 219 6.07 -17.06 -2.21
C MET A 219 5.33 -18.34 -2.62
N ARG A 220 5.40 -18.70 -3.88
CA ARG A 220 4.92 -19.98 -4.38
C ARG A 220 5.63 -21.13 -3.68
N GLY A 221 4.91 -22.21 -3.39
CA GLY A 221 5.47 -23.44 -2.76
C GLY A 221 6.26 -24.31 -3.71
#